data_cdb155cafef80bda6907619f7f33fef9
#
_entry.id   cdb155cafef80bda6907619f7f33fef9
#
_cell.length_a   1.000
_cell.length_b   1.000
_cell.length_c   1.000
_cell.angle_alpha   90.00
_cell.angle_beta   90.00
_cell.angle_gamma   90.00
#
_symmetry.space_group_name_H-M   'P 1'
#
loop_
_entity.id
_entity.type
_entity.pdbx_description
1 polymer ?
#
loop_
_entity_poly.entity_id
_entity_poly.type
_entity_poly.pdbx_seq_one_letter_code
_entity_poly.pdbx_strand_id
1 'polypeptide(L)'
;GHEFGWFDGDGRLQMTKSGTPGAPETDGRRKVVAADYVSLEDGSGIVHIAPAFGAEDFAEGKHFGLLFMQPVDLRGIMAEGLPGAGKFAKQADRDVERDLEERGLMLKKSTIKHTYPFCWRCTTPLLYYAKPSWYIRTTKQKESLLEGNSRINWYPEHIKSGRFGNWLENMVDWNLSRSRFWGTPLPIWRSEDGTEEVCIGSIA
;
A
#
# COMPACT_ATOMS: atom_id res chain seq x y z
N GLY A 1 5.18 -17.03 21.01
CA GLY A 1 4.53 -16.36 19.88
C GLY A 1 4.79 -14.87 19.98
N HIS A 2 5.39 -14.30 18.94
CA HIS A 2 5.58 -12.86 18.88
C HIS A 2 4.28 -12.23 18.38
N GLU A 3 3.70 -11.34 19.15
CA GLU A 3 2.57 -10.51 18.74
C GLU A 3 3.15 -9.31 17.98
N PHE A 4 2.62 -9.03 16.81
CA PHE A 4 3.04 -7.91 15.96
C PHE A 4 1.90 -6.90 15.82
N GLY A 5 2.24 -5.63 15.68
CA GLY A 5 1.29 -4.55 15.63
C GLY A 5 1.56 -3.54 14.50
N TRP A 6 0.79 -2.47 14.45
CA TRP A 6 0.96 -1.30 13.58
C TRP A 6 1.07 -0.04 14.43
N PHE A 7 1.61 1.03 13.84
CA PHE A 7 1.60 2.34 14.48
C PHE A 7 0.28 3.05 14.22
N ASP A 8 -0.36 3.53 15.28
CA ASP A 8 -1.52 4.42 15.18
C ASP A 8 -1.11 5.84 14.74
N GLY A 9 -2.10 6.74 14.61
CA GLY A 9 -1.89 8.13 14.22
C GLY A 9 -0.96 8.92 15.12
N ASP A 10 -0.76 8.47 16.36
CA ASP A 10 0.12 9.07 17.36
C ASP A 10 1.51 8.44 17.39
N GLY A 11 1.79 7.49 16.48
CA GLY A 11 3.07 6.79 16.38
C GLY A 11 3.26 5.69 17.43
N ARG A 12 2.19 5.20 18.04
CA ARG A 12 2.25 4.09 19.01
C ARG A 12 2.01 2.77 18.32
N LEU A 13 2.82 1.77 18.66
CA LEU A 13 2.65 0.41 18.18
C LEU A 13 1.38 -0.20 18.79
N GLN A 14 0.40 -0.49 17.97
CA GLN A 14 -0.81 -1.20 18.35
C GLN A 14 -0.64 -2.68 18.04
N MET A 15 -0.74 -3.52 19.07
CA MET A 15 -0.63 -4.98 18.93
C MET A 15 -1.97 -5.54 18.50
N THR A 16 -1.98 -6.40 17.50
CA THR A 16 -3.22 -7.01 17.01
C THR A 16 -3.81 -7.98 18.02
N LYS A 17 -4.80 -7.53 18.76
CA LYS A 17 -5.95 -8.42 19.05
C LYS A 17 -7.00 -8.04 18.01
N SER A 18 -7.63 -9.04 17.40
CA SER A 18 -8.73 -8.86 16.45
C SER A 18 -9.68 -7.74 16.91
N GLY A 19 -9.95 -6.74 16.06
CA GLY A 19 -10.89 -5.68 16.40
C GLY A 19 -10.48 -4.25 16.03
N THR A 20 -9.42 -4.03 15.25
CA THR A 20 -9.10 -2.68 14.78
C THR A 20 -10.01 -2.28 13.64
N PRO A 21 -10.63 -1.07 13.70
CA PRO A 21 -11.43 -0.58 12.59
C PRO A 21 -10.62 -0.54 11.29
N GLY A 22 -11.06 -1.29 10.28
CA GLY A 22 -10.42 -1.36 8.97
C GLY A 22 -9.34 -2.40 8.78
N ALA A 23 -8.87 -3.08 9.83
CA ALA A 23 -8.06 -4.28 9.65
C ALA A 23 -8.99 -5.48 9.33
N PRO A 24 -8.63 -6.36 8.37
CA PRO A 24 -9.40 -7.57 8.15
C PRO A 24 -9.36 -8.44 9.41
N GLU A 25 -10.49 -9.03 9.78
CA GLU A 25 -10.53 -10.07 10.79
C GLU A 25 -9.63 -11.22 10.34
N THR A 26 -8.59 -11.49 11.11
CA THR A 26 -7.66 -12.56 10.81
C THR A 26 -7.50 -13.44 12.06
N ASP A 27 -7.37 -14.75 11.84
CA ASP A 27 -7.09 -15.71 12.90
C ASP A 27 -5.61 -15.67 13.37
N GLY A 28 -4.83 -14.67 12.89
CA GLY A 28 -3.42 -14.52 13.17
C GLY A 28 -2.51 -15.56 12.52
N ARG A 29 -3.08 -16.49 11.75
CA ARG A 29 -2.31 -17.56 11.09
C ARG A 29 -1.73 -17.07 9.77
N ARG A 30 -0.53 -17.55 9.47
CA ARG A 30 0.07 -17.42 8.16
C ARG A 30 -0.52 -18.48 7.24
N LYS A 31 -1.07 -18.06 6.10
CA LYS A 31 -1.74 -18.94 5.15
C LYS A 31 -0.93 -18.98 3.86
N VAL A 32 -0.95 -20.12 3.19
CA VAL A 32 -0.59 -20.22 1.78
C VAL A 32 -1.87 -20.12 0.98
N VAL A 33 -1.89 -19.18 0.03
CA VAL A 33 -3.06 -18.89 -0.81
C VAL A 33 -2.66 -19.00 -2.28
N ALA A 34 -3.61 -19.31 -3.16
CA ALA A 34 -3.37 -19.29 -4.59
C ALA A 34 -3.59 -17.86 -5.12
N ALA A 35 -2.71 -17.40 -6.00
CA ALA A 35 -2.81 -16.09 -6.64
C ALA A 35 -2.42 -16.20 -8.12
N ASP A 36 -3.23 -15.59 -9.00
CA ASP A 36 -3.10 -15.71 -10.46
C ASP A 36 -1.82 -15.06 -11.02
N TYR A 37 -1.23 -14.11 -10.28
CA TYR A 37 0.01 -13.45 -10.70
C TYR A 37 1.27 -14.26 -10.39
N VAL A 38 1.17 -15.41 -9.72
CA VAL A 38 2.32 -16.26 -9.40
C VAL A 38 2.64 -17.17 -10.58
N SER A 39 3.80 -16.96 -11.19
CA SER A 39 4.29 -17.78 -12.31
C SER A 39 5.11 -18.97 -11.82
N LEU A 40 4.99 -20.11 -12.54
CA LEU A 40 5.88 -21.26 -12.40
C LEU A 40 7.07 -21.20 -13.37
N GLU A 41 7.06 -20.25 -14.30
CA GLU A 41 8.10 -20.11 -15.31
C GLU A 41 9.36 -19.44 -14.76
N ASP A 42 9.20 -18.66 -13.68
CA ASP A 42 10.28 -17.94 -13.03
C ASP A 42 10.24 -18.16 -11.51
N GLY A 43 11.40 -18.48 -10.92
CA GLY A 43 11.52 -18.72 -9.49
C GLY A 43 11.00 -20.08 -9.02
N SER A 44 10.39 -20.12 -7.83
CA SER A 44 9.91 -21.35 -7.17
C SER A 44 8.40 -21.57 -7.30
N GLY A 45 7.65 -20.64 -7.89
CA GLY A 45 6.19 -20.64 -7.84
C GLY A 45 5.60 -20.32 -6.46
N ILE A 46 6.44 -19.87 -5.52
CA ILE A 46 6.02 -19.44 -4.17
C ILE A 46 6.53 -18.04 -3.92
N VAL A 47 5.62 -17.12 -3.62
CA VAL A 47 5.91 -15.70 -3.38
C VAL A 47 5.53 -15.33 -1.95
N HIS A 48 6.40 -14.58 -1.27
CA HIS A 48 6.08 -14.00 0.03
C HIS A 48 5.14 -12.82 -0.15
N ILE A 49 4.03 -12.81 0.59
CA ILE A 49 3.02 -11.73 0.58
C ILE A 49 3.17 -10.88 1.83
N ALA A 50 3.31 -9.56 1.65
CA ALA A 50 3.37 -8.57 2.71
C ALA A 50 2.27 -7.49 2.51
N PRO A 51 1.04 -7.69 3.01
CA PRO A 51 -0.12 -6.85 2.71
C PRO A 51 0.06 -5.35 2.97
N ALA A 52 0.96 -4.97 3.85
CA ALA A 52 1.25 -3.56 4.15
C ALA A 52 2.21 -2.88 3.15
N PHE A 53 2.89 -3.64 2.27
CA PHE A 53 4.04 -3.16 1.52
C PHE A 53 3.99 -3.40 0.01
N GLY A 54 2.87 -3.89 -0.52
CA GLY A 54 2.62 -4.06 -1.95
C GLY A 54 1.16 -3.86 -2.29
N ALA A 55 0.85 -3.31 -3.48
CA ALA A 55 -0.54 -3.09 -3.89
C ALA A 55 -1.27 -4.41 -4.16
N GLU A 56 -0.61 -5.34 -4.84
CA GLU A 56 -1.10 -6.69 -5.11
C GLU A 56 -1.21 -7.48 -3.81
N ASP A 57 -0.18 -7.43 -2.95
CA ASP A 57 -0.17 -8.03 -1.63
C ASP A 57 -1.31 -7.52 -0.74
N PHE A 58 -1.60 -6.21 -0.82
CA PHE A 58 -2.72 -5.60 -0.09
C PHE A 58 -4.07 -6.12 -0.59
N ALA A 59 -4.25 -6.22 -1.91
CA ALA A 59 -5.47 -6.74 -2.52
C ALA A 59 -5.71 -8.19 -2.09
N GLU A 60 -4.70 -9.05 -2.19
CA GLU A 60 -4.76 -10.45 -1.75
C GLU A 60 -4.93 -10.55 -0.23
N GLY A 61 -4.24 -9.72 0.52
CA GLY A 61 -4.40 -9.63 1.97
C GLY A 61 -5.84 -9.35 2.38
N LYS A 62 -6.51 -8.44 1.67
CA LYS A 62 -7.91 -8.11 1.89
C LYS A 62 -8.85 -9.23 1.42
N HIS A 63 -8.57 -9.83 0.27
CA HIS A 63 -9.39 -10.92 -0.30
C HIS A 63 -9.39 -12.16 0.59
N PHE A 64 -8.23 -12.58 1.09
CA PHE A 64 -8.07 -13.79 1.89
C PHE A 64 -8.09 -13.56 3.41
N GLY A 65 -8.28 -12.33 3.87
CA GLY A 65 -8.20 -11.98 5.28
C GLY A 65 -6.84 -12.30 5.89
N LEU A 66 -5.75 -11.96 5.18
CA LEU A 66 -4.39 -12.21 5.67
C LEU A 66 -4.01 -11.20 6.74
N LEU A 67 -3.03 -11.57 7.57
CA LEU A 67 -2.51 -10.70 8.61
C LEU A 67 -1.87 -9.44 8.01
N PHE A 68 -2.37 -8.29 8.41
CA PHE A 68 -1.81 -7.00 8.04
C PHE A 68 -0.85 -6.54 9.14
N MET A 69 0.44 -6.47 8.81
CA MET A 69 1.49 -6.01 9.71
C MET A 69 2.27 -4.87 9.10
N GLN A 70 2.45 -3.80 9.86
CA GLN A 70 3.18 -2.63 9.43
C GLN A 70 4.25 -2.25 10.46
N PRO A 71 5.38 -2.99 10.50
CA PRO A 71 6.41 -2.87 11.52
C PRO A 71 7.35 -1.68 11.32
N VAL A 72 7.01 -0.73 10.49
CA VAL A 72 7.74 0.52 10.28
C VAL A 72 6.83 1.74 10.47
N ASP A 73 7.35 2.82 11.02
CA ASP A 73 6.62 4.07 11.16
C ASP A 73 6.56 4.86 9.82
N LEU A 74 5.89 6.03 9.81
CA LEU A 74 5.78 6.90 8.62
C LEU A 74 7.13 7.45 8.11
N ARG A 75 8.19 7.36 8.90
CA ARG A 75 9.56 7.71 8.53
C ARG A 75 10.35 6.51 8.02
N GLY A 76 9.72 5.33 8.00
CA GLY A 76 10.37 4.08 7.62
C GLY A 76 11.27 3.49 8.71
N ILE A 77 11.07 3.88 9.98
CA ILE A 77 11.85 3.40 11.11
C ILE A 77 11.24 2.12 11.68
N MET A 78 12.08 1.11 11.90
CA MET A 78 11.69 -0.18 12.45
C MET A 78 11.18 -0.05 13.89
N ALA A 79 10.09 -0.76 14.19
CA ALA A 79 9.48 -0.80 15.51
C ALA A 79 10.38 -1.46 16.56
N GLU A 80 10.19 -1.07 17.82
CA GLU A 80 10.81 -1.72 18.98
C GLU A 80 10.47 -3.22 19.05
N GLY A 81 11.40 -4.02 19.55
CA GLY A 81 11.25 -5.47 19.67
C GLY A 81 11.51 -6.26 18.39
N LEU A 82 11.90 -5.60 17.31
CA LEU A 82 12.28 -6.22 16.05
C LEU A 82 13.79 -6.09 15.79
N PRO A 83 14.40 -7.00 15.01
CA PRO A 83 15.77 -6.83 14.55
C PRO A 83 15.92 -5.50 13.81
N GLY A 84 16.91 -4.69 14.19
CA GLY A 84 17.12 -3.36 13.61
C GLY A 84 16.18 -2.28 14.12
N ALA A 85 15.53 -2.46 15.28
CA ALA A 85 14.71 -1.45 15.94
C ALA A 85 15.39 -0.07 15.98
N GLY A 86 14.61 0.99 15.69
CA GLY A 86 15.10 2.36 15.65
C GLY A 86 15.91 2.73 14.42
N LYS A 87 16.20 1.80 13.52
CA LYS A 87 16.87 2.05 12.24
C LYS A 87 15.89 2.23 11.08
N PHE A 88 16.30 2.95 10.05
CA PHE A 88 15.56 2.95 8.78
C PHE A 88 15.54 1.52 8.19
N ALA A 89 14.39 1.09 7.67
CA ALA A 89 14.16 -0.29 7.25
C ALA A 89 15.27 -0.88 6.38
N LYS A 90 15.78 -0.12 5.38
CA LYS A 90 16.90 -0.56 4.53
C LYS A 90 18.25 -0.66 5.25
N GLN A 91 18.40 -0.04 6.39
CA GLN A 91 19.60 -0.16 7.24
C GLN A 91 19.50 -1.35 8.20
N ALA A 92 18.27 -1.82 8.46
CA ALA A 92 18.01 -2.96 9.32
C ALA A 92 18.29 -4.31 8.66
N ASP A 93 18.49 -4.38 7.35
CA ASP A 93 18.67 -5.63 6.60
C ASP A 93 19.74 -6.54 7.24
N ARG A 94 20.88 -5.97 7.65
CA ARG A 94 21.98 -6.73 8.30
C ARG A 94 21.60 -7.27 9.68
N ASP A 95 20.75 -6.57 10.42
CA ASP A 95 20.32 -7.00 11.74
C ASP A 95 19.30 -8.13 11.60
N VAL A 96 18.42 -8.05 10.61
CA VAL A 96 17.48 -9.11 10.26
C VAL A 96 18.21 -10.36 9.76
N GLU A 97 19.21 -10.21 8.89
CA GLU A 97 20.05 -11.32 8.43
C GLU A 97 20.71 -12.03 9.60
N ARG A 98 21.32 -11.28 10.52
CA ARG A 98 21.98 -11.83 11.71
C ARG A 98 20.99 -12.60 12.61
N ASP A 99 19.82 -12.04 12.90
CA ASP A 99 18.78 -12.68 13.68
C ASP A 99 18.36 -14.02 13.05
N LEU A 100 18.20 -14.04 11.72
CA LEU A 100 17.86 -15.26 11.00
C LEU A 100 18.97 -16.32 11.06
N GLU A 101 20.23 -15.90 10.95
CA GLU A 101 21.40 -16.77 11.08
C GLU A 101 21.50 -17.35 12.51
N GLU A 102 21.41 -16.52 13.54
CA GLU A 102 21.47 -16.93 14.95
C GLU A 102 20.35 -17.90 15.34
N ARG A 103 19.18 -17.75 14.72
CA ARG A 103 18.03 -18.64 14.93
C ARG A 103 18.05 -19.90 14.03
N GLY A 104 19.07 -20.06 13.19
CA GLY A 104 19.17 -21.19 12.26
C GLY A 104 18.07 -21.21 11.20
N LEU A 105 17.50 -20.05 10.85
CA LEU A 105 16.41 -19.90 9.88
C LEU A 105 16.91 -19.41 8.50
N MET A 106 18.19 -19.05 8.39
CA MET A 106 18.79 -18.63 7.14
C MET A 106 19.11 -19.83 6.25
N LEU A 107 18.33 -20.03 5.19
CA LEU A 107 18.61 -21.10 4.21
C LEU A 107 19.71 -20.70 3.23
N LYS A 108 19.60 -19.49 2.66
CA LYS A 108 20.53 -18.99 1.64
C LYS A 108 20.47 -17.48 1.57
N LYS A 109 21.63 -16.86 1.40
CA LYS A 109 21.77 -15.43 1.08
C LYS A 109 22.32 -15.27 -0.32
N SER A 110 21.72 -14.40 -1.10
CA SER A 110 22.20 -14.03 -2.43
C SER A 110 21.93 -12.56 -2.71
N THR A 111 22.74 -11.97 -3.58
CA THR A 111 22.56 -10.60 -4.03
C THR A 111 22.04 -10.59 -5.46
N ILE A 112 20.96 -9.86 -5.71
CA ILE A 112 20.44 -9.62 -7.04
C ILE A 112 20.56 -8.15 -7.39
N LYS A 113 20.84 -7.84 -8.64
CA LYS A 113 20.85 -6.48 -9.15
C LYS A 113 19.52 -6.21 -9.84
N HIS A 114 18.77 -5.24 -9.33
CA HIS A 114 17.49 -4.85 -9.90
C HIS A 114 17.31 -3.33 -9.83
N THR A 115 16.35 -2.81 -10.59
CA THR A 115 15.95 -1.41 -10.52
C THR A 115 15.18 -1.14 -9.24
N TYR A 116 15.51 -0.06 -8.53
CA TYR A 116 14.83 0.34 -7.30
C TYR A 116 14.38 1.80 -7.39
N PRO A 117 13.18 2.18 -6.94
CA PRO A 117 12.72 3.55 -6.98
C PRO A 117 13.35 4.41 -5.88
N PHE A 118 13.81 5.59 -6.26
CA PHE A 118 14.36 6.59 -5.35
C PHE A 118 13.56 7.89 -5.42
N CYS A 119 13.54 8.61 -4.32
CA CYS A 119 12.97 9.95 -4.28
C CYS A 119 13.75 10.87 -5.23
N TRP A 120 13.09 11.50 -6.17
CA TRP A 120 13.70 12.41 -7.14
C TRP A 120 14.31 13.68 -6.52
N ARG A 121 13.98 14.01 -5.26
CA ARG A 121 14.52 15.18 -4.54
C ARG A 121 15.72 14.88 -3.68
N CYS A 122 15.61 13.83 -2.86
CA CYS A 122 16.62 13.54 -1.83
C CYS A 122 17.32 12.21 -2.06
N THR A 123 17.04 11.53 -3.16
CA THR A 123 17.63 10.23 -3.53
C THR A 123 17.48 9.13 -2.46
N THR A 124 16.59 9.33 -1.48
CA THR A 124 16.28 8.30 -0.48
C THR A 124 15.53 7.15 -1.14
N PRO A 125 15.86 5.89 -0.86
CA PRO A 125 15.08 4.75 -1.31
C PRO A 125 13.62 4.85 -0.86
N LEU A 126 12.68 4.61 -1.76
CA LEU A 126 11.26 4.65 -1.44
C LEU A 126 10.84 3.33 -0.82
N LEU A 127 9.93 3.39 0.14
CA LEU A 127 9.25 2.21 0.68
C LEU A 127 7.79 2.22 0.18
N TYR A 128 7.32 1.07 -0.28
CA TYR A 128 5.87 0.86 -0.39
C TYR A 128 5.29 0.86 1.01
N TYR A 129 4.17 1.54 1.19
CA TYR A 129 3.59 1.74 2.50
C TYR A 129 2.09 1.95 2.41
N ALA A 130 1.31 1.10 3.06
CA ALA A 130 -0.14 1.28 3.15
C ALA A 130 -0.46 2.45 4.08
N LYS A 131 -1.22 3.42 3.58
CA LYS A 131 -1.60 4.63 4.29
C LYS A 131 -3.06 4.97 4.02
N PRO A 132 -3.85 5.32 5.06
CA PRO A 132 -5.19 5.86 4.87
C PRO A 132 -5.14 7.10 3.98
N SER A 133 -5.99 7.15 2.98
CA SER A 133 -6.00 8.23 1.99
C SER A 133 -7.40 8.47 1.49
N TRP A 134 -7.67 9.72 1.11
CA TRP A 134 -8.92 10.10 0.46
C TRP A 134 -8.86 9.82 -1.03
N TYR A 135 -9.93 9.20 -1.54
CA TYR A 135 -10.07 8.86 -2.96
C TYR A 135 -11.38 9.39 -3.52
N ILE A 136 -11.32 9.91 -4.73
CA ILE A 136 -12.52 10.05 -5.57
C ILE A 136 -12.68 8.73 -6.32
N ARG A 137 -13.86 8.08 -6.21
CA ARG A 137 -14.17 6.86 -6.93
C ARG A 137 -14.45 7.17 -8.40
N THR A 138 -13.41 7.52 -9.13
CA THR A 138 -13.49 7.85 -10.56
C THR A 138 -13.86 6.63 -11.40
N THR A 139 -13.50 5.42 -10.95
CA THR A 139 -13.86 4.16 -11.61
C THR A 139 -15.38 3.95 -11.73
N LYS A 140 -16.19 4.55 -10.85
CA LYS A 140 -17.66 4.54 -10.95
C LYS A 140 -18.18 5.18 -12.24
N GLN A 141 -17.41 6.11 -12.82
CA GLN A 141 -17.78 6.85 -14.02
C GLN A 141 -17.09 6.30 -15.29
N LYS A 142 -16.34 5.22 -15.19
CA LYS A 142 -15.51 4.67 -16.27
C LYS A 142 -16.32 4.39 -17.54
N GLU A 143 -17.43 3.69 -17.41
CA GLU A 143 -18.27 3.34 -18.56
C GLU A 143 -18.84 4.58 -19.25
N SER A 144 -19.37 5.53 -18.47
CA SER A 144 -19.89 6.79 -19.00
C SER A 144 -18.81 7.63 -19.70
N LEU A 145 -17.58 7.63 -19.16
CA LEU A 145 -16.44 8.33 -19.76
C LEU A 145 -16.00 7.67 -21.07
N LEU A 146 -15.97 6.34 -21.13
CA LEU A 146 -15.66 5.60 -22.36
C LEU A 146 -16.73 5.85 -23.44
N GLU A 147 -18.01 5.81 -23.06
CA GLU A 147 -19.10 6.15 -23.96
C GLU A 147 -18.99 7.59 -24.46
N GLY A 148 -18.75 8.56 -23.58
CA GLY A 148 -18.50 9.96 -23.93
C GLY A 148 -17.33 10.10 -24.92
N ASN A 149 -16.21 9.43 -24.64
CA ASN A 149 -15.04 9.42 -25.51
C ASN A 149 -15.35 8.87 -26.92
N SER A 150 -16.21 7.86 -27.01
CA SER A 150 -16.62 7.27 -28.30
C SER A 150 -17.32 8.27 -29.23
N ARG A 151 -18.00 9.27 -28.68
CA ARG A 151 -18.77 10.31 -29.39
C ARG A 151 -17.93 11.52 -29.82
N ILE A 152 -16.69 11.66 -29.31
CA ILE A 152 -15.81 12.76 -29.64
C ILE A 152 -15.12 12.51 -30.98
N ASN A 153 -15.07 13.53 -31.82
CA ASN A 153 -14.24 13.54 -33.03
C ASN A 153 -12.82 13.99 -32.63
N TRP A 154 -11.92 13.03 -32.50
CA TRP A 154 -10.53 13.29 -32.16
C TRP A 154 -9.70 13.65 -33.39
N TYR A 155 -8.85 14.66 -33.24
CA TYR A 155 -7.84 14.97 -34.24
C TYR A 155 -6.46 15.09 -33.55
N PRO A 156 -5.53 14.20 -33.85
CA PRO A 156 -5.64 13.03 -34.73
C PRO A 156 -6.48 11.89 -34.11
N GLU A 157 -7.13 11.10 -34.93
CA GLU A 157 -8.12 10.08 -34.55
C GLU A 157 -7.54 9.01 -33.59
N HIS A 158 -6.29 8.64 -33.79
CA HIS A 158 -5.64 7.60 -33.00
C HIS A 158 -5.57 7.90 -31.48
N ILE A 159 -5.78 9.15 -31.05
CA ILE A 159 -5.84 9.50 -29.63
C ILE A 159 -7.05 8.87 -28.96
N LYS A 160 -8.16 8.72 -29.67
CA LYS A 160 -9.43 8.19 -29.17
C LYS A 160 -9.30 6.81 -28.53
N SER A 161 -8.75 5.85 -29.27
CA SER A 161 -8.54 4.47 -28.82
C SER A 161 -7.11 4.23 -28.31
N GLY A 162 -6.18 5.13 -28.63
CA GLY A 162 -4.81 5.05 -28.19
C GLY A 162 -4.61 5.67 -26.80
N ARG A 163 -3.83 6.74 -26.70
CA ARG A 163 -3.38 7.28 -25.41
C ARG A 163 -4.52 7.64 -24.45
N PHE A 164 -5.58 8.28 -24.94
CA PHE A 164 -6.69 8.70 -24.09
C PHE A 164 -7.64 7.54 -23.77
N GLY A 165 -8.00 6.73 -24.78
CA GLY A 165 -8.82 5.55 -24.59
C GLY A 165 -8.18 4.58 -23.61
N ASN A 166 -6.91 4.23 -23.83
CA ASN A 166 -6.15 3.37 -22.91
C ASN A 166 -6.08 3.93 -21.49
N TRP A 167 -5.95 5.26 -21.34
CA TRP A 167 -5.96 5.88 -20.01
C TRP A 167 -7.32 5.72 -19.33
N LEU A 168 -8.43 5.87 -20.05
CA LEU A 168 -9.77 5.64 -19.52
C LEU A 168 -10.00 4.16 -19.17
N GLU A 169 -9.54 3.24 -20.03
CA GLU A 169 -9.67 1.80 -19.82
C GLU A 169 -8.91 1.31 -18.58
N ASN A 170 -7.76 1.91 -18.31
CA ASN A 170 -6.89 1.57 -17.18
C ASN A 170 -7.01 2.54 -16.01
N MET A 171 -8.09 3.37 -15.98
CA MET A 171 -8.25 4.34 -14.90
C MET A 171 -8.45 3.65 -13.56
N VAL A 172 -7.82 4.21 -12.54
CA VAL A 172 -7.98 3.86 -11.13
C VAL A 172 -8.62 5.00 -10.37
N ASP A 173 -9.11 4.74 -9.16
CA ASP A 173 -9.63 5.77 -8.29
C ASP A 173 -8.57 6.83 -7.98
N TRP A 174 -8.96 8.09 -7.97
CA TRP A 174 -8.05 9.22 -7.83
C TRP A 174 -7.72 9.50 -6.38
N ASN A 175 -6.47 9.22 -5.99
CA ASN A 175 -5.93 9.55 -4.68
C ASN A 175 -5.71 11.07 -4.55
N LEU A 176 -6.42 11.71 -3.61
CA LEU A 176 -6.30 13.14 -3.31
C LEU A 176 -5.32 13.45 -2.19
N SER A 177 -5.04 12.50 -1.31
CA SER A 177 -4.20 12.76 -0.14
C SER A 177 -2.77 13.05 -0.53
N ARG A 178 -2.17 14.04 0.13
CA ARG A 178 -0.76 14.40 0.01
C ARG A 178 -0.19 14.60 1.40
N SER A 179 1.06 14.16 1.60
CA SER A 179 1.79 14.31 2.87
C SER A 179 2.71 15.52 2.85
N ARG A 180 2.36 16.56 2.10
CA ARG A 180 3.15 17.79 2.01
C ARG A 180 2.49 18.92 2.74
N PHE A 181 3.31 19.69 3.45
CA PHE A 181 2.91 21.00 3.91
C PHE A 181 2.62 21.91 2.71
N TRP A 182 1.78 22.91 2.89
CA TRP A 182 1.38 23.84 1.87
C TRP A 182 0.52 23.22 0.76
N GLY A 183 -0.40 22.37 1.17
CA GLY A 183 -1.46 21.83 0.31
C GLY A 183 -2.79 22.55 0.57
N THR A 184 -3.71 22.42 -0.37
CA THR A 184 -5.10 22.82 -0.14
C THR A 184 -5.76 21.76 0.74
N PRO A 185 -6.35 22.13 1.90
CA PRO A 185 -7.10 21.18 2.71
C PRO A 185 -8.32 20.68 1.95
N LEU A 186 -8.71 19.43 2.17
CA LEU A 186 -9.97 18.92 1.66
C LEU A 186 -11.11 19.51 2.50
N PRO A 187 -12.21 19.99 1.87
CA PRO A 187 -13.33 20.59 2.58
C PRO A 187 -14.24 19.53 3.19
N ILE A 188 -13.65 18.63 3.97
CA ILE A 188 -14.35 17.53 4.62
C ILE A 188 -14.35 17.77 6.12
N TRP A 189 -15.54 17.81 6.69
CA TRP A 189 -15.77 17.97 8.11
C TRP A 189 -16.29 16.66 8.67
N ARG A 190 -15.73 16.25 9.79
CA ARG A 190 -16.13 15.05 10.50
C ARG A 190 -16.45 15.40 11.95
N SER A 191 -17.55 14.84 12.49
CA SER A 191 -17.86 14.93 13.91
C SER A 191 -16.78 14.26 14.76
N GLU A 192 -16.64 14.69 16.03
CA GLU A 192 -15.64 14.14 16.94
C GLU A 192 -15.83 12.63 17.18
N ASP A 193 -17.07 12.15 17.18
CA ASP A 193 -17.42 10.74 17.33
C ASP A 193 -17.31 9.94 16.01
N GLY A 194 -16.99 10.62 14.88
CA GLY A 194 -16.81 10.00 13.56
C GLY A 194 -18.10 9.49 12.90
N THR A 195 -19.28 9.83 13.47
CA THR A 195 -20.57 9.34 12.96
C THR A 195 -21.10 10.15 11.77
N GLU A 196 -20.71 11.41 11.68
CA GLU A 196 -21.13 12.31 10.62
C GLU A 196 -19.92 12.83 9.83
N GLU A 197 -20.10 12.92 8.52
CA GLU A 197 -19.08 13.38 7.59
C GLU A 197 -19.73 14.19 6.47
N VAL A 198 -19.25 15.42 6.26
CA VAL A 198 -19.81 16.34 5.25
C VAL A 198 -18.68 16.92 4.40
N CYS A 199 -18.83 16.84 3.09
CA CYS A 199 -17.97 17.55 2.14
C CYS A 199 -18.65 18.85 1.70
N ILE A 200 -18.05 19.99 2.03
CA ILE A 200 -18.59 21.32 1.71
C ILE A 200 -18.19 21.68 0.28
N GLY A 201 -19.17 21.81 -0.61
CA GLY A 201 -18.98 22.12 -2.03
C GLY A 201 -19.25 23.58 -2.41
N SER A 202 -19.88 24.39 -1.53
CA SER A 202 -20.20 25.79 -1.79
C SER A 202 -20.28 26.58 -0.49
N ILE A 203 -20.36 27.91 -0.60
CA ILE A 203 -20.57 28.84 0.54
C ILE A 203 -22.07 28.93 0.88
N ALA A 204 -22.93 28.47 -0.01
CA ALA A 204 -24.41 28.55 0.15
C ALA A 204 -24.94 27.38 0.98
#